data_4be6ab8e7238a270da61ad2b11226ff5
#
_entry.id   4be6ab8e7238a270da61ad2b11226ff5
#
_cell.length_a   1.000
_cell.length_b   1.000
_cell.length_c   1.000
_cell.angle_alpha   90.00
_cell.angle_beta   90.00
_cell.angle_gamma   90.00
#
_symmetry.space_group_name_H-M   'P 1'
#
loop_
_entity.id
_entity.type
_entity.pdbx_description
1 polymer ?
#
loop_
_entity_poly.entity_id
_entity_poly.type
_entity_poly.pdbx_seq_one_letter_code
_entity_poly.pdbx_strand_id
1 'polypeptide(L)'
;MATTRDYGLGEFTFPRGWFMVSDAASLREKPLSLRFFGQDLVLYRGKKSGKPALLDAYCPHMGTHLGLNDTSYVVRDDTHIDGDGIRCPYHAWRFGPDGKCDDIPGIKGPIPKAACVRSWPVHESLGAIWAVSYTHLTLPTKRIV
;
A
#
# COMPACT_ATOMS: atom_id res chain seq x y z
N MET A 1 23.93 -11.66 -12.99
CA MET A 1 22.45 -11.81 -13.06
C MET A 1 21.99 -10.97 -14.24
N ALA A 2 21.24 -11.56 -15.18
CA ALA A 2 20.75 -10.84 -16.35
C ALA A 2 19.77 -9.72 -15.93
N THR A 3 19.86 -8.58 -16.57
CA THR A 3 19.03 -7.41 -16.32
C THR A 3 17.97 -7.26 -17.41
N THR A 4 16.95 -6.44 -17.17
CA THR A 4 15.93 -6.12 -18.18
C THR A 4 16.55 -5.50 -19.44
N ARG A 5 17.66 -4.79 -19.30
CA ARG A 5 18.43 -4.23 -20.42
C ARG A 5 18.99 -5.33 -21.33
N ASP A 6 19.46 -6.43 -20.76
CA ASP A 6 20.02 -7.56 -21.53
C ASP A 6 18.95 -8.26 -22.38
N TYR A 7 17.69 -8.11 -22.02
CA TYR A 7 16.52 -8.63 -22.75
C TYR A 7 15.80 -7.57 -23.62
N GLY A 8 16.36 -6.35 -23.73
CA GLY A 8 15.75 -5.29 -24.51
C GLY A 8 14.42 -4.75 -23.95
N LEU A 9 14.15 -4.96 -22.67
CA LEU A 9 12.90 -4.55 -22.02
C LEU A 9 12.91 -3.10 -21.49
N GLY A 10 13.97 -2.34 -21.77
CA GLY A 10 14.11 -0.96 -21.35
C GLY A 10 14.32 -0.82 -19.84
N GLU A 11 13.83 0.27 -19.28
CA GLU A 11 13.97 0.57 -17.84
C GLU A 11 12.98 -0.17 -16.94
N PHE A 12 12.01 -0.84 -17.51
CA PHE A 12 10.98 -1.54 -16.75
C PHE A 12 11.46 -2.91 -16.31
N THR A 13 11.51 -3.11 -15.00
CA THR A 13 11.94 -4.37 -14.39
C THR A 13 10.85 -5.43 -14.45
N PHE A 14 9.59 -5.03 -14.48
CA PHE A 14 8.44 -5.94 -14.42
C PHE A 14 7.45 -5.67 -15.55
N PRO A 15 6.73 -6.71 -16.00
CA PRO A 15 5.67 -6.55 -16.99
C PRO A 15 4.58 -5.60 -16.48
N ARG A 16 3.92 -4.91 -17.40
CA ARG A 16 2.78 -4.04 -17.11
C ARG A 16 1.50 -4.87 -17.07
N GLY A 17 0.63 -4.56 -16.13
CA GLY A 17 -0.68 -5.21 -16.06
C GLY A 17 -1.17 -5.46 -14.65
N TRP A 18 -2.22 -6.26 -14.58
CA TRP A 18 -2.82 -6.72 -13.34
C TRP A 18 -2.17 -8.02 -12.88
N PHE A 19 -1.75 -8.06 -11.64
CA PHE A 19 -1.14 -9.23 -11.02
C PHE A 19 -1.86 -9.57 -9.74
N MET A 20 -2.12 -10.86 -9.53
CA MET A 20 -2.63 -11.35 -8.26
C MET A 20 -1.55 -11.20 -7.19
N VAL A 21 -1.85 -10.46 -6.13
CA VAL A 21 -0.91 -10.22 -5.02
C VAL A 21 -1.30 -10.94 -3.73
N SER A 22 -2.55 -11.32 -3.59
CA SER A 22 -3.05 -12.11 -2.46
C SER A 22 -4.37 -12.78 -2.83
N ASP A 23 -4.71 -13.87 -2.15
CA ASP A 23 -6.09 -14.31 -2.09
C ASP A 23 -6.89 -13.41 -1.12
N ALA A 24 -8.18 -13.23 -1.39
CA ALA A 24 -9.01 -12.35 -0.59
C ALA A 24 -9.25 -12.88 0.83
N ALA A 25 -9.25 -14.20 1.01
CA ALA A 25 -9.50 -14.84 2.30
C ALA A 25 -8.33 -14.68 3.28
N SER A 26 -7.11 -14.52 2.78
CA SER A 26 -5.92 -14.25 3.61
C SER A 26 -5.92 -12.85 4.19
N LEU A 27 -6.58 -11.89 3.54
CA LEU A 27 -6.65 -10.51 4.01
C LEU A 27 -7.80 -10.32 4.99
N ARG A 28 -7.50 -10.51 6.25
CA ARG A 28 -8.43 -10.35 7.37
C ARG A 28 -8.27 -8.99 8.06
N GLU A 29 -8.24 -8.99 9.38
CA GLU A 29 -8.13 -7.78 10.22
C GLU A 29 -6.73 -7.20 10.28
N LYS A 30 -5.71 -8.05 10.12
CA LYS A 30 -4.30 -7.65 10.15
C LYS A 30 -3.79 -7.25 8.77
N PRO A 31 -2.91 -6.26 8.68
CA PRO A 31 -2.23 -5.97 7.43
C PRO A 31 -1.28 -7.12 7.05
N LEU A 32 -1.09 -7.31 5.76
CA LEU A 32 -0.14 -8.26 5.20
C LEU A 32 1.08 -7.52 4.65
N SER A 33 2.26 -7.97 5.03
CA SER A 33 3.51 -7.56 4.40
C SER A 33 3.73 -8.39 3.14
N LEU A 34 3.88 -7.73 2.01
CA LEU A 34 4.06 -8.35 0.71
C LEU A 34 5.33 -7.82 0.05
N ARG A 35 5.91 -8.63 -0.84
CA ARG A 35 7.00 -8.19 -1.71
C ARG A 35 6.66 -8.51 -3.16
N PHE A 36 6.31 -7.48 -3.91
CA PHE A 36 6.01 -7.55 -5.32
C PHE A 36 6.69 -6.41 -6.07
N PHE A 37 6.96 -6.62 -7.34
CA PHE A 37 7.56 -5.60 -8.22
C PHE A 37 8.88 -5.05 -7.67
N GLY A 38 9.66 -5.88 -6.95
CA GLY A 38 10.90 -5.48 -6.32
C GLY A 38 10.78 -4.57 -5.11
N GLN A 39 9.58 -4.38 -4.59
CA GLN A 39 9.29 -3.46 -3.48
C GLN A 39 8.57 -4.16 -2.33
N ASP A 40 8.80 -3.64 -1.13
CA ASP A 40 8.04 -4.04 0.04
C ASP A 40 6.74 -3.22 0.09
N LEU A 41 5.64 -3.92 0.21
CA LEU A 41 4.29 -3.37 0.18
C LEU A 41 3.52 -3.79 1.44
N VAL A 42 2.54 -3.00 1.80
CA VAL A 42 1.58 -3.35 2.83
C VAL A 42 0.18 -3.39 2.22
N LEU A 43 -0.46 -4.52 2.36
CA LEU A 43 -1.85 -4.74 1.96
C LEU A 43 -2.72 -4.79 3.21
N TYR A 44 -3.79 -4.02 3.24
CA TYR A 44 -4.73 -4.05 4.35
C TYR A 44 -6.16 -3.87 3.87
N ARG A 45 -7.10 -4.21 4.73
CA ARG A 45 -8.53 -4.01 4.49
C ARG A 45 -9.04 -2.88 5.37
N GLY A 46 -9.61 -1.85 4.78
CA GLY A 46 -10.24 -0.76 5.51
C GLY A 46 -11.40 -1.26 6.38
N LYS A 47 -11.44 -0.86 7.64
CA LYS A 47 -12.49 -1.28 8.58
C LYS A 47 -13.85 -0.68 8.25
N LYS A 48 -13.86 0.52 7.68
CA LYS A 48 -15.09 1.25 7.37
C LYS A 48 -15.66 0.86 6.01
N SER A 49 -14.83 0.82 4.99
CA SER A 49 -15.26 0.50 3.62
C SER A 49 -15.27 -0.99 3.29
N GLY A 50 -14.48 -1.79 4.03
CA GLY A 50 -14.23 -3.20 3.70
C GLY A 50 -13.37 -3.41 2.46
N LYS A 51 -12.85 -2.35 1.84
CA LYS A 51 -12.07 -2.43 0.60
C LYS A 51 -10.59 -2.67 0.88
N PRO A 52 -9.89 -3.44 0.02
CA PRO A 52 -8.45 -3.58 0.11
C PRO A 52 -7.74 -2.29 -0.30
N ALA A 53 -6.61 -2.02 0.33
CA ALA A 53 -5.69 -0.95 -0.03
C ALA A 53 -4.26 -1.47 -0.02
N LEU A 54 -3.45 -1.04 -0.98
CA LEU A 54 -2.07 -1.45 -1.14
C LEU A 54 -1.18 -0.21 -1.20
N LEU A 55 -0.24 -0.12 -0.28
CA LEU A 55 0.67 1.01 -0.15
C LEU A 55 2.13 0.52 -0.15
N ASP A 56 3.06 1.41 -0.50
CA ASP A 56 4.47 1.20 -0.17
C ASP A 56 4.61 1.05 1.35
N ALA A 57 5.46 0.12 1.78
CA ALA A 57 5.46 -0.37 3.16
C ALA A 57 6.07 0.59 4.17
N TYR A 58 6.91 1.54 3.74
CA TYR A 58 7.74 2.31 4.67
C TYR A 58 7.23 3.73 4.89
N CYS A 59 7.01 4.07 6.18
CA CYS A 59 6.62 5.40 6.60
C CYS A 59 7.71 6.43 6.22
N PRO A 60 7.37 7.53 5.55
CA PRO A 60 8.34 8.54 5.13
C PRO A 60 8.95 9.32 6.30
N HIS A 61 8.39 9.22 7.50
CA HIS A 61 8.92 9.89 8.69
C HIS A 61 10.27 9.29 9.12
N MET A 62 10.29 8.01 9.49
CA MET A 62 11.49 7.33 10.03
C MET A 62 11.75 5.95 9.40
N GLY A 63 11.07 5.61 8.31
CA GLY A 63 11.29 4.36 7.58
C GLY A 63 10.71 3.11 8.23
N THR A 64 9.80 3.26 9.19
CA THR A 64 9.14 2.12 9.83
C THR A 64 8.18 1.41 8.88
N HIS A 65 8.21 0.08 8.87
CA HIS A 65 7.26 -0.72 8.09
C HIS A 65 5.85 -0.61 8.69
N LEU A 66 4.88 -0.19 7.87
CA LEU A 66 3.52 0.11 8.32
C LEU A 66 2.72 -1.12 8.79
N GLY A 67 3.03 -2.29 8.29
CA GLY A 67 2.29 -3.52 8.57
C GLY A 67 2.99 -4.51 9.49
N LEU A 68 4.18 -4.19 9.97
CA LEU A 68 4.94 -5.02 10.91
C LEU A 68 5.08 -4.30 12.26
N ASN A 69 5.62 -4.97 13.26
CA ASN A 69 5.83 -4.43 14.60
C ASN A 69 4.54 -4.32 15.44
N ASP A 70 3.93 -5.45 15.65
CA ASP A 70 2.74 -5.66 16.48
C ASP A 70 2.99 -5.51 18.01
N THR A 71 4.25 -5.35 18.41
CA THR A 71 4.64 -5.08 19.80
C THR A 71 4.73 -3.59 20.16
N SER A 72 4.38 -2.71 19.22
CA SER A 72 4.41 -1.27 19.43
C SER A 72 3.38 -0.82 20.48
N TYR A 73 3.75 0.18 21.29
CA TYR A 73 2.82 0.81 22.22
C TYR A 73 1.73 1.65 21.51
N VAL A 74 1.96 2.03 20.26
CA VAL A 74 1.02 2.77 19.41
C VAL A 74 -0.04 1.84 18.84
N VAL A 75 0.41 0.67 18.38
CA VAL A 75 -0.44 -0.34 17.76
C VAL A 75 -0.54 -1.52 18.70
N ARG A 76 -1.52 -1.47 19.59
CA ARG A 76 -1.85 -2.59 20.49
C ARG A 76 -2.80 -3.53 19.80
N ASP A 77 -2.62 -4.82 20.02
CA ASP A 77 -3.53 -5.88 19.55
C ASP A 77 -3.76 -5.84 18.02
N ASP A 78 -2.69 -5.58 17.26
CA ASP A 78 -2.72 -5.50 15.80
C ASP A 78 -3.63 -4.41 15.21
N THR A 79 -3.86 -3.34 15.95
CA THR A 79 -4.74 -2.25 15.55
C THR A 79 -4.06 -1.22 14.64
N HIS A 80 -3.30 -1.68 13.63
CA HIS A 80 -2.71 -0.81 12.62
C HIS A 80 -3.78 -0.05 11.81
N ILE A 81 -4.96 -0.65 11.66
CA ILE A 81 -6.00 -0.12 10.78
C ILE A 81 -6.98 0.69 11.59
N ASP A 82 -7.07 1.98 11.25
CA ASP A 82 -7.93 2.97 11.86
C ASP A 82 -8.86 3.58 10.79
N GLY A 83 -10.15 3.21 10.85
CA GLY A 83 -11.10 3.52 9.77
C GLY A 83 -10.67 2.83 8.47
N ASP A 84 -10.43 3.61 7.43
CA ASP A 84 -9.89 3.13 6.16
C ASP A 84 -8.40 3.43 5.98
N GLY A 85 -7.75 3.98 7.00
CA GLY A 85 -6.33 4.27 7.01
C GLY A 85 -5.51 3.25 7.79
N ILE A 86 -4.20 3.32 7.62
CA ILE A 86 -3.23 2.53 8.39
C ILE A 86 -2.35 3.46 9.21
N ARG A 87 -2.13 3.13 10.48
CA ARG A 87 -1.24 3.88 11.38
C ARG A 87 0.15 3.28 11.43
N CYS A 88 1.14 4.18 11.33
CA CYS A 88 2.52 3.81 11.55
C CYS A 88 2.72 3.34 13.01
N PRO A 89 3.31 2.17 13.23
CA PRO A 89 3.48 1.64 14.59
C PRO A 89 4.51 2.40 15.42
N TYR A 90 5.25 3.37 14.83
CA TYR A 90 6.26 4.12 15.58
C TYR A 90 5.71 5.43 16.16
N HIS A 91 5.22 6.36 15.33
CA HIS A 91 4.71 7.65 15.80
C HIS A 91 3.25 7.91 15.42
N ALA A 92 2.53 6.88 15.05
CA ALA A 92 1.09 6.90 14.78
C ALA A 92 0.62 7.79 13.62
N TRP A 93 1.50 8.16 12.69
CA TRP A 93 1.07 8.84 11.47
C TRP A 93 0.06 7.94 10.74
N ARG A 94 -1.08 8.50 10.35
CA ARG A 94 -2.10 7.74 9.63
C ARG A 94 -2.07 8.06 8.14
N PHE A 95 -2.05 7.00 7.33
CA PHE A 95 -2.09 7.08 5.87
C PHE A 95 -3.41 6.51 5.37
N GLY A 96 -4.11 7.28 4.54
CA GLY A 96 -5.33 6.81 3.89
C GLY A 96 -5.04 5.82 2.76
N PRO A 97 -6.09 5.21 2.17
CA PRO A 97 -5.93 4.28 1.05
C PRO A 97 -5.34 4.92 -0.21
N ASP A 98 -5.35 6.23 -0.30
CA ASP A 98 -4.67 7.01 -1.35
C ASP A 98 -3.18 7.26 -1.06
N GLY A 99 -2.68 6.80 0.09
CA GLY A 99 -1.29 6.97 0.52
C GLY A 99 -0.97 8.32 1.15
N LYS A 100 -1.92 9.24 1.26
CA LYS A 100 -1.68 10.53 1.90
C LYS A 100 -1.80 10.40 3.41
N CYS A 101 -0.90 11.09 4.11
CA CYS A 101 -1.02 11.24 5.56
C CYS A 101 -2.17 12.21 5.87
N ASP A 102 -3.13 11.76 6.65
CA ASP A 102 -4.32 12.54 7.03
C ASP A 102 -4.40 12.84 8.54
N ASP A 103 -3.53 12.23 9.34
CA ASP A 103 -3.45 12.51 10.78
C ASP A 103 -2.02 12.30 11.30
N ILE A 104 -1.51 13.31 12.00
CA ILE A 104 -0.25 13.27 12.72
C ILE A 104 -0.52 13.70 14.16
N PRO A 105 -0.41 12.80 15.15
CA PRO A 105 -0.66 13.15 16.54
C PRO A 105 0.20 14.32 17.02
N GLY A 106 -0.45 15.32 17.62
CA GLY A 106 0.22 16.48 18.21
C GLY A 106 0.62 17.59 17.25
N ILE A 107 0.41 17.45 15.95
CA ILE A 107 0.67 18.54 15.02
C ILE A 107 -0.40 19.64 15.15
N LYS A 108 0.04 20.89 15.20
CA LYS A 108 -0.84 22.08 15.28
C LYS A 108 -0.94 22.85 13.96
N GLY A 109 -0.68 22.21 12.83
CA GLY A 109 -0.64 22.89 11.53
C GLY A 109 -0.98 21.94 10.39
N PRO A 110 -0.89 22.43 9.16
CA PRO A 110 -1.16 21.61 8.00
C PRO A 110 -0.13 20.47 7.88
N ILE A 111 -0.61 19.30 7.48
CA ILE A 111 0.24 18.15 7.23
C ILE A 111 1.08 18.41 5.96
N PRO A 112 2.40 18.22 5.99
CA PRO A 112 3.23 18.42 4.80
C PRO A 112 2.80 17.51 3.64
N LYS A 113 2.79 18.04 2.42
CA LYS A 113 2.46 17.27 1.21
C LYS A 113 3.42 16.10 0.96
N ALA A 114 4.66 16.21 1.45
CA ALA A 114 5.64 15.14 1.38
C ALA A 114 5.33 13.95 2.33
N ALA A 115 4.43 14.14 3.30
CA ALA A 115 3.97 13.06 4.18
C ALA A 115 2.99 12.16 3.41
N CYS A 116 3.51 11.36 2.50
CA CYS A 116 2.74 10.42 1.71
C CYS A 116 3.59 9.20 1.36
N VAL A 117 2.91 8.08 1.15
CA VAL A 117 3.46 6.86 0.57
C VAL A 117 2.77 6.59 -0.76
N ARG A 118 3.44 5.85 -1.65
CA ARG A 118 2.81 5.48 -2.92
C ARG A 118 1.63 4.55 -2.67
N SER A 119 0.50 4.85 -3.27
CA SER A 119 -0.67 3.98 -3.34
C SER A 119 -0.68 3.23 -4.67
N TRP A 120 -1.01 1.95 -4.61
CA TRP A 120 -1.12 1.08 -5.77
C TRP A 120 -2.58 0.80 -6.05
N PRO A 121 -3.04 0.94 -7.30
CA PRO A 121 -4.41 0.56 -7.65
C PRO A 121 -4.62 -0.93 -7.39
N VAL A 122 -5.68 -1.25 -6.65
CA VAL A 122 -6.05 -2.64 -6.34
C VAL A 122 -7.52 -2.88 -6.66
N HIS A 123 -7.82 -4.12 -6.99
CA HIS A 123 -9.18 -4.59 -7.24
C HIS A 123 -9.35 -5.98 -6.66
N GLU A 124 -10.46 -6.21 -5.95
CA GLU A 124 -10.84 -7.51 -5.44
C GLU A 124 -11.87 -8.15 -6.36
N SER A 125 -11.53 -9.30 -6.90
CA SER A 125 -12.41 -10.03 -7.81
C SER A 125 -12.06 -11.52 -7.82
N LEU A 126 -13.06 -12.38 -7.98
CA LEU A 126 -12.89 -13.84 -8.08
C LEU A 126 -12.13 -14.44 -6.90
N GLY A 127 -12.33 -13.91 -5.70
CA GLY A 127 -11.65 -14.38 -4.49
C GLY A 127 -10.18 -13.99 -4.39
N ALA A 128 -9.70 -13.12 -5.26
CA ALA A 128 -8.31 -12.65 -5.31
C ALA A 128 -8.22 -11.13 -5.25
N ILE A 129 -7.07 -10.64 -4.80
CA ILE A 129 -6.71 -9.22 -4.82
C ILE A 129 -5.65 -9.00 -5.89
N TRP A 130 -5.95 -8.09 -6.80
CA TRP A 130 -5.15 -7.76 -7.97
C TRP A 130 -4.58 -6.37 -7.84
N ALA A 131 -3.31 -6.19 -8.19
CA ALA A 131 -2.65 -4.90 -8.24
C ALA A 131 -2.09 -4.60 -9.62
N VAL A 132 -2.06 -3.32 -9.99
CA VAL A 132 -1.48 -2.85 -11.25
C VAL A 132 -0.02 -2.48 -11.05
N SER A 133 0.86 -3.08 -11.85
CA SER A 133 2.29 -2.80 -11.77
C SER A 133 2.68 -1.42 -12.31
N TYR A 134 1.90 -0.78 -13.18
CA TYR A 134 2.16 0.57 -13.70
C TYR A 134 0.87 1.34 -13.90
N THR A 135 0.71 2.44 -13.19
CA THR A 135 -0.52 3.23 -13.16
C THR A 135 -0.88 3.89 -14.49
N HIS A 136 0.09 4.16 -15.37
CA HIS A 136 -0.19 4.74 -16.68
C HIS A 136 -0.91 3.79 -17.65
N LEU A 137 -0.98 2.49 -17.35
CA LEU A 137 -1.81 1.54 -18.10
C LEU A 137 -3.31 1.75 -17.87
N THR A 138 -3.69 2.52 -16.86
CA THR A 138 -5.10 2.85 -16.62
C THR A 138 -5.64 3.93 -17.55
N LEU A 139 -4.77 4.65 -18.26
CA LEU A 139 -5.16 5.75 -19.15
C LEU A 139 -6.03 5.33 -20.34
N PRO A 140 -5.79 4.17 -21.01
CA PRO A 140 -6.64 3.74 -22.12
C PRO A 140 -8.06 3.39 -21.70
N THR A 141 -8.30 2.97 -20.46
CA THR A 141 -9.63 2.58 -20.01
C THR A 141 -10.61 3.75 -19.92
N LYS A 142 -10.11 4.97 -19.80
CA LYS A 142 -10.95 6.19 -19.87
C LYS A 142 -11.50 6.49 -21.25
N ARG A 143 -11.00 5.84 -22.29
CA ARG A 143 -11.45 6.02 -23.69
C ARG A 143 -12.42 4.95 -24.16
N ILE A 144 -12.67 3.93 -23.36
CA ILE A 144 -13.57 2.82 -23.71
C ILE A 144 -14.97 3.04 -23.14
N VAL A 145 -15.14 4.12 -22.39
CA VAL A 145 -16.45 4.49 -21.84
C VAL A 145 -17.09 5.62 -22.69
#